data_46d38e5eea9c74e96a2e78923bb16eb1
#
_entry.id   46d38e5eea9c74e96a2e78923bb16eb1
#
_cell.length_a   1.000
_cell.length_b   1.000
_cell.length_c   1.000
_cell.angle_alpha   90.00
_cell.angle_beta   90.00
_cell.angle_gamma   90.00
#
_symmetry.space_group_name_H-M   'P 1'
#
loop_
_entity.id
_entity.type
_entity.pdbx_description
1 polymer ?
#
loop_
_entity_poly.entity_id
_entity_poly.type
_entity_poly.pdbx_seq_one_letter_code
_entity_poly.pdbx_strand_id
1 'polypeptide(L)'
;CVFEGIRAYSTAKGPAVFQLPEHNERFLLSADVVKMKCRYSKDEIADFIKQTIRVNDLDSCYIRPLLFYSYGNLGLVPKACPVELAIGAWEWGAYLGENAARGVRAFIGPWRRVHHTQFNMSAKLGGVYVQSTICGLEAREEGFDEGIFLNMEGRVAEGPGQNIFIVKGHTLVTNGRLESALEGITRTSLLEI
;
A
#
# COMPACT_ATOMS: atom_id res chain seq x y z
N CYS A 1 -9.83 1.34 -8.95
CA CYS A 1 -9.67 2.06 -7.69
C CYS A 1 -8.21 2.34 -7.39
N VAL A 2 -7.97 3.35 -6.57
CA VAL A 2 -6.69 3.62 -5.92
C VAL A 2 -6.92 3.63 -4.41
N PHE A 3 -5.89 3.35 -3.62
CA PHE A 3 -6.04 3.23 -2.18
C PHE A 3 -4.76 3.57 -1.43
N GLU A 4 -4.88 3.79 -0.13
CA GLU A 4 -3.76 3.86 0.77
C GLU A 4 -3.87 2.83 1.89
N GLY A 5 -2.75 2.59 2.54
CA GLY A 5 -2.63 1.81 3.76
C GLY A 5 -1.85 2.60 4.78
N ILE A 6 -2.55 3.16 5.75
CA ILE A 6 -2.00 4.11 6.70
C ILE A 6 -2.13 3.52 8.11
N ARG A 7 -1.21 3.85 8.99
CA ARG A 7 -1.30 3.47 10.39
C ARG A 7 -1.43 4.68 11.29
N ALA A 8 -2.32 4.57 12.28
CA ALA A 8 -2.30 5.41 13.46
C ALA A 8 -1.77 4.60 14.65
N TYR A 9 -1.01 5.27 15.50
CA TYR A 9 -0.42 4.70 16.71
C TYR A 9 -0.87 5.49 17.94
N SER A 10 -1.15 4.79 19.02
CA SER A 10 -1.44 5.40 20.31
C SER A 10 -0.24 6.18 20.81
N THR A 11 -0.47 7.39 21.29
CA THR A 11 0.54 8.23 21.91
C THR A 11 -0.01 8.89 23.18
N ALA A 12 0.86 9.48 24.00
CA ALA A 12 0.44 10.22 25.18
C ALA A 12 -0.51 11.41 24.88
N LYS A 13 -0.61 11.84 23.62
CA LYS A 13 -1.48 12.94 23.16
C LYS A 13 -2.69 12.45 22.35
N GLY A 14 -2.95 11.14 22.34
CA GLY A 14 -3.97 10.48 21.53
C GLY A 14 -3.41 9.87 20.24
N PRO A 15 -4.27 9.36 19.34
CA PRO A 15 -3.86 8.72 18.09
C PRO A 15 -3.05 9.64 17.19
N ALA A 16 -1.89 9.18 16.73
CA ALA A 16 -1.06 9.89 15.76
C ALA A 16 -0.98 9.10 14.45
N VAL A 17 -1.38 9.73 13.36
CA VAL A 17 -1.32 9.11 12.02
C VAL A 17 0.06 9.29 11.44
N PHE A 18 0.73 8.17 11.13
CA PHE A 18 2.08 8.17 10.60
C PHE A 18 2.12 8.71 9.17
N GLN A 19 2.95 9.72 8.90
CA GLN A 19 3.22 10.29 7.56
C GLN A 19 1.93 10.58 6.76
N LEU A 20 0.94 11.17 7.41
CA LEU A 20 -0.36 11.45 6.78
C LEU A 20 -0.25 12.37 5.54
N PRO A 21 0.57 13.44 5.54
CA PRO A 21 0.75 14.28 4.36
C PRO A 21 1.28 13.52 3.14
N GLU A 22 2.29 12.66 3.34
CA GLU A 22 2.94 11.85 2.31
C GLU A 22 1.99 10.80 1.74
N HIS A 23 1.19 10.17 2.61
CA HIS A 23 0.15 9.24 2.20
C HIS A 23 -0.92 9.92 1.34
N ASN A 24 -1.40 11.10 1.75
CA ASN A 24 -2.41 11.84 0.99
C ASN A 24 -1.86 12.34 -0.35
N GLU A 25 -0.58 12.72 -0.41
CA GLU A 25 0.08 13.09 -1.65
C GLU A 25 0.16 11.93 -2.63
N ARG A 26 0.61 10.76 -2.17
CA ARG A 26 0.65 9.55 -3.01
C ARG A 26 -0.76 9.07 -3.40
N PHE A 27 -1.75 9.22 -2.53
CA PHE A 27 -3.13 8.89 -2.83
C PHE A 27 -3.68 9.72 -4.00
N LEU A 28 -3.47 11.03 -3.98
CA LEU A 28 -3.88 11.92 -5.06
C LEU A 28 -3.05 11.71 -6.33
N LEU A 29 -1.73 11.48 -6.23
CA LEU A 29 -0.90 11.06 -7.35
C LEU A 29 -1.44 9.78 -8.00
N SER A 30 -1.82 8.79 -7.19
CA SER A 30 -2.40 7.55 -7.68
C SER A 30 -3.72 7.77 -8.43
N ALA A 31 -4.54 8.69 -7.95
CA ALA A 31 -5.79 9.09 -8.63
C ALA A 31 -5.51 9.75 -9.99
N ASP A 32 -4.53 10.65 -10.06
CA ASP A 32 -4.13 11.33 -11.30
C ASP A 32 -3.59 10.37 -12.36
N VAL A 33 -2.82 9.36 -11.96
CA VAL A 33 -2.29 8.33 -12.87
C VAL A 33 -3.42 7.60 -13.61
N VAL A 34 -4.54 7.32 -12.93
CA VAL A 34 -5.70 6.65 -13.53
C VAL A 34 -6.81 7.63 -13.93
N LYS A 35 -6.51 8.92 -13.99
CA LYS A 35 -7.43 9.99 -14.42
C LYS A 35 -8.69 10.11 -13.56
N MET A 36 -8.64 9.72 -12.31
CA MET A 36 -9.69 9.95 -11.33
C MET A 36 -9.59 11.39 -10.80
N LYS A 37 -10.63 12.19 -11.05
CA LYS A 37 -10.71 13.54 -10.49
C LYS A 37 -11.28 13.49 -9.08
N CYS A 38 -10.40 13.51 -8.08
CA CYS A 38 -10.82 13.67 -6.69
C CYS A 38 -11.40 15.07 -6.48
N ARG A 39 -12.57 15.17 -5.87
CA ARG A 39 -13.22 16.45 -5.54
C ARG A 39 -12.73 17.04 -4.22
N TYR A 40 -11.98 16.28 -3.45
CA TYR A 40 -11.49 16.68 -2.13
C TYR A 40 -10.02 17.06 -2.20
N SER A 41 -9.66 18.10 -1.47
CA SER A 41 -8.28 18.52 -1.25
C SER A 41 -7.54 17.55 -0.31
N LYS A 42 -6.22 17.67 -0.28
CA LYS A 42 -5.34 16.92 0.61
C LYS A 42 -5.71 17.13 2.09
N ASP A 43 -6.07 18.35 2.46
CA ASP A 43 -6.42 18.70 3.84
C ASP A 43 -7.80 18.15 4.23
N GLU A 44 -8.79 18.22 3.34
CA GLU A 44 -10.11 17.60 3.58
C GLU A 44 -10.00 16.09 3.77
N ILE A 45 -9.18 15.40 2.95
CA ILE A 45 -8.93 13.96 3.11
C ILE A 45 -8.27 13.68 4.46
N ALA A 46 -7.30 14.51 4.87
CA ALA A 46 -6.65 14.37 6.19
C ALA A 46 -7.65 14.53 7.33
N ASP A 47 -8.57 15.47 7.22
CA ASP A 47 -9.60 15.69 8.24
C ASP A 47 -10.63 14.56 8.27
N PHE A 48 -11.05 14.03 7.12
CA PHE A 48 -11.92 12.85 7.07
C PHE A 48 -11.26 11.61 7.69
N ILE A 49 -9.97 11.39 7.47
CA ILE A 49 -9.21 10.31 8.12
C ILE A 49 -9.23 10.48 9.64
N LYS A 50 -8.91 11.67 10.15
CA LYS A 50 -8.95 11.95 11.59
C LYS A 50 -10.35 11.80 12.18
N GLN A 51 -11.40 12.24 11.45
CA GLN A 51 -12.78 12.06 11.88
C GLN A 51 -13.14 10.57 11.93
N THR A 52 -12.75 9.78 10.92
CA THR A 52 -13.01 8.34 10.90
C THR A 52 -12.41 7.64 12.13
N ILE A 53 -11.19 7.99 12.53
CA ILE A 53 -10.57 7.46 13.75
C ILE A 53 -11.40 7.83 14.99
N ARG A 54 -11.79 9.11 15.12
CA ARG A 54 -12.53 9.61 16.28
C ARG A 54 -13.90 9.00 16.45
N VAL A 55 -14.68 8.91 15.36
CA VAL A 55 -16.07 8.39 15.44
C VAL A 55 -16.12 6.87 15.69
N ASN A 56 -15.02 6.17 15.45
CA ASN A 56 -14.88 4.75 15.74
C ASN A 56 -14.13 4.48 17.05
N ASP A 57 -13.78 5.52 17.82
CA ASP A 57 -13.07 5.43 19.10
C ASP A 57 -11.80 4.56 19.02
N LEU A 58 -11.00 4.76 17.97
CA LEU A 58 -9.80 3.97 17.70
C LEU A 58 -8.55 4.69 18.20
N ASP A 59 -7.72 3.98 18.94
CA ASP A 59 -6.46 4.49 19.50
C ASP A 59 -5.26 4.11 18.61
N SER A 60 -5.14 2.82 18.25
CA SER A 60 -4.20 2.33 17.25
C SER A 60 -4.97 1.58 16.18
N CYS A 61 -4.81 1.96 14.92
CA CYS A 61 -5.60 1.37 13.86
C CYS A 61 -4.87 1.38 12.50
N TYR A 62 -5.40 0.57 11.61
CA TYR A 62 -5.12 0.64 10.19
C TYR A 62 -6.22 1.45 9.50
N ILE A 63 -5.84 2.29 8.55
CA ILE A 63 -6.75 3.19 7.81
C ILE A 63 -6.60 2.90 6.32
N ARG A 64 -7.75 2.73 5.65
CA ARG A 64 -7.85 2.42 4.23
C ARG A 64 -8.69 3.49 3.51
N PRO A 65 -8.10 4.58 3.05
CA PRO A 65 -8.74 5.43 2.06
C PRO A 65 -8.82 4.69 0.72
N LEU A 66 -9.95 4.78 0.06
CA LEU A 66 -10.24 4.17 -1.22
C LEU A 66 -10.94 5.20 -2.11
N LEU A 67 -10.39 5.46 -3.30
CA LEU A 67 -11.03 6.26 -4.33
C LEU A 67 -11.37 5.36 -5.51
N PHE A 68 -12.60 5.45 -6.00
CA PHE A 68 -13.09 4.56 -7.04
C PHE A 68 -14.14 5.24 -7.93
N TYR A 69 -14.24 4.75 -9.16
CA TYR A 69 -15.37 5.09 -10.00
C TYR A 69 -16.60 4.35 -9.48
N SER A 70 -17.65 5.11 -9.17
CA SER A 70 -18.89 4.64 -8.61
C SER A 70 -19.92 4.31 -9.71
N TYR A 71 -21.21 4.27 -9.33
CA TYR A 71 -22.31 3.94 -10.19
C TYR A 71 -22.40 4.84 -11.43
N GLY A 72 -22.66 4.23 -12.58
CA GLY A 72 -22.81 4.96 -13.83
C GLY A 72 -22.88 3.99 -15.01
N ASN A 73 -21.79 3.83 -15.72
CA ASN A 73 -21.72 2.96 -16.88
C ASN A 73 -20.65 1.86 -16.69
N LEU A 74 -20.85 0.70 -17.32
CA LEU A 74 -19.99 -0.47 -17.22
C LEU A 74 -18.91 -0.53 -18.32
N GLY A 75 -18.73 0.54 -19.11
CA GLY A 75 -17.71 0.59 -20.15
C GLY A 75 -16.29 0.74 -19.57
N LEU A 76 -15.29 0.39 -20.38
CA LEU A 76 -13.87 0.55 -20.03
C LEU A 76 -13.47 2.01 -19.75
N VAL A 77 -14.19 2.97 -20.35
CA VAL A 77 -13.95 4.40 -20.15
C VAL A 77 -15.07 4.98 -19.28
N PRO A 78 -14.82 5.21 -17.98
CA PRO A 78 -15.86 5.59 -17.00
C PRO A 78 -16.18 7.10 -17.02
N LYS A 79 -16.38 7.70 -18.19
CA LYS A 79 -16.58 9.16 -18.37
C LYS A 79 -17.73 9.75 -17.55
N ALA A 80 -18.80 8.97 -17.36
CA ALA A 80 -20.01 9.40 -16.67
C ALA A 80 -20.10 8.86 -15.22
N CYS A 81 -19.09 8.13 -14.76
CA CYS A 81 -19.10 7.58 -13.41
C CYS A 81 -18.56 8.60 -12.41
N PRO A 82 -19.29 8.88 -11.32
CA PRO A 82 -18.78 9.69 -10.23
C PRO A 82 -17.53 9.03 -9.61
N VAL A 83 -16.63 9.86 -9.11
CA VAL A 83 -15.50 9.41 -8.30
C VAL A 83 -15.87 9.59 -6.84
N GLU A 84 -15.89 8.47 -6.10
CA GLU A 84 -16.29 8.45 -4.69
C GLU A 84 -15.11 8.08 -3.79
N LEU A 85 -15.09 8.68 -2.60
CA LEU A 85 -14.13 8.41 -1.53
C LEU A 85 -14.81 7.61 -0.43
N ALA A 86 -14.20 6.50 -0.04
CA ALA A 86 -14.54 5.75 1.16
C ALA A 86 -13.31 5.65 2.07
N ILE A 87 -13.50 5.76 3.38
CA ILE A 87 -12.42 5.61 4.35
C ILE A 87 -12.87 4.59 5.39
N GLY A 88 -12.18 3.43 5.43
CA GLY A 88 -12.34 2.43 6.48
C GLY A 88 -11.21 2.57 7.51
N ALA A 89 -11.53 2.33 8.79
CA ALA A 89 -10.54 2.21 9.85
C ALA A 89 -10.92 1.06 10.79
N TRP A 90 -9.91 0.27 11.23
CA TRP A 90 -10.12 -0.85 12.15
C TRP A 90 -8.83 -1.19 12.88
N GLU A 91 -8.98 -1.83 14.04
CA GLU A 91 -7.84 -2.40 14.73
C GLU A 91 -7.23 -3.51 13.87
N TRP A 92 -5.93 -3.40 13.63
CA TRP A 92 -5.20 -4.42 12.90
C TRP A 92 -3.83 -4.64 13.55
N GLY A 93 -3.59 -5.84 14.03
CA GLY A 93 -2.33 -6.26 14.63
C GLY A 93 -1.14 -6.25 13.65
N ALA A 94 -0.07 -6.93 14.00
CA ALA A 94 1.09 -7.08 13.12
C ALA A 94 0.68 -7.85 11.85
N TYR A 95 1.06 -7.33 10.68
CA TYR A 95 0.70 -7.92 9.37
C TYR A 95 1.14 -9.39 9.23
N LEU A 96 2.33 -9.71 9.74
CA LEU A 96 2.88 -11.08 9.72
C LEU A 96 2.55 -11.87 11.00
N GLY A 97 1.62 -11.37 11.83
CA GLY A 97 1.17 -12.03 13.04
C GLY A 97 2.23 -12.09 14.14
N GLU A 98 2.02 -12.98 15.13
CA GLU A 98 2.92 -13.16 16.28
C GLU A 98 4.31 -13.68 15.90
N ASN A 99 4.43 -14.33 14.75
CA ASN A 99 5.70 -14.87 14.25
C ASN A 99 6.65 -13.80 13.69
N ALA A 100 6.20 -12.56 13.50
CA ALA A 100 7.01 -11.49 12.93
C ALA A 100 8.36 -11.31 13.65
N ALA A 101 8.38 -11.42 14.98
CA ALA A 101 9.60 -11.30 15.78
C ALA A 101 10.58 -12.49 15.64
N ARG A 102 10.08 -13.66 15.24
CA ARG A 102 10.89 -14.88 15.04
C ARG A 102 11.36 -15.02 13.59
N GLY A 103 10.91 -14.16 12.71
CA GLY A 103 11.06 -14.28 11.29
C GLY A 103 9.96 -15.16 10.67
N VAL A 104 9.82 -15.04 9.35
CA VAL A 104 8.83 -15.76 8.54
C VAL A 104 9.53 -16.44 7.37
N ARG A 105 8.92 -17.50 6.87
CA ARG A 105 9.41 -18.19 5.67
C ARG A 105 8.79 -17.53 4.45
N ALA A 106 9.62 -17.13 3.49
CA ALA A 106 9.19 -16.49 2.28
C ALA A 106 9.33 -17.40 1.06
N PHE A 107 8.38 -17.28 0.15
CA PHE A 107 8.27 -18.05 -1.09
C PHE A 107 8.57 -17.14 -2.30
N ILE A 108 9.47 -17.55 -3.15
CA ILE A 108 9.69 -16.90 -4.45
C ILE A 108 8.89 -17.66 -5.49
N GLY A 109 7.71 -17.14 -5.82
CA GLY A 109 6.79 -17.75 -6.77
C GLY A 109 7.20 -17.56 -8.24
N PRO A 110 6.43 -18.17 -9.16
CA PRO A 110 6.70 -18.07 -10.60
C PRO A 110 6.36 -16.69 -11.19
N TRP A 111 5.51 -15.92 -10.53
CA TRP A 111 5.03 -14.65 -11.02
C TRP A 111 6.08 -13.57 -10.96
N ARG A 112 6.18 -12.80 -12.05
CA ARG A 112 7.03 -11.60 -12.09
C ARG A 112 6.19 -10.37 -11.75
N ARG A 113 6.74 -9.47 -10.96
CA ARG A 113 6.09 -8.20 -10.67
C ARG A 113 5.86 -7.43 -11.96
N VAL A 114 4.72 -6.77 -12.08
CA VAL A 114 4.39 -5.91 -13.21
C VAL A 114 5.55 -4.93 -13.46
N HIS A 115 6.03 -4.88 -14.70
CA HIS A 115 7.18 -4.05 -15.05
C HIS A 115 6.85 -2.56 -14.94
N HIS A 116 7.82 -1.76 -14.51
CA HIS A 116 7.66 -0.33 -14.29
C HIS A 116 7.27 0.47 -15.57
N THR A 117 7.48 -0.09 -16.76
CA THR A 117 7.02 0.49 -18.02
C THR A 117 5.56 0.17 -18.37
N GLN A 118 4.96 -0.82 -17.72
CA GLN A 118 3.56 -1.21 -17.92
C GLN A 118 2.61 -0.43 -16.99
N PHE A 119 3.07 -0.11 -15.79
CA PHE A 119 2.34 0.69 -14.81
C PHE A 119 3.28 1.66 -14.08
N ASN A 120 2.76 2.82 -13.72
CA ASN A 120 3.48 3.73 -12.85
C ASN A 120 3.59 3.16 -11.44
N MET A 121 4.78 2.67 -11.08
CA MET A 121 5.04 2.04 -9.77
C MET A 121 5.09 3.04 -8.60
N SER A 122 5.02 4.36 -8.86
CA SER A 122 4.83 5.35 -7.79
C SER A 122 3.38 5.45 -7.32
N ALA A 123 2.44 4.85 -8.07
CA ALA A 123 1.00 4.90 -7.79
C ALA A 123 0.50 3.60 -7.16
N LYS A 124 -0.35 3.72 -6.13
CA LYS A 124 -0.93 2.58 -5.42
C LYS A 124 -2.28 2.20 -6.04
N LEU A 125 -2.21 1.40 -7.12
CA LEU A 125 -3.34 1.04 -7.99
C LEU A 125 -3.93 -0.31 -7.58
N GLY A 126 -5.23 -0.36 -7.27
CA GLY A 126 -5.91 -1.60 -6.82
C GLY A 126 -5.78 -2.76 -7.80
N GLY A 127 -5.78 -2.51 -9.12
CA GLY A 127 -5.61 -3.55 -10.14
C GLY A 127 -4.27 -4.28 -10.08
N VAL A 128 -3.19 -3.60 -9.69
CA VAL A 128 -1.85 -4.21 -9.53
C VAL A 128 -1.83 -5.17 -8.33
N TYR A 129 -2.66 -4.93 -7.32
CA TYR A 129 -2.72 -5.76 -6.11
C TYR A 129 -3.44 -7.10 -6.28
N VAL A 130 -4.11 -7.34 -7.41
CA VAL A 130 -4.59 -8.68 -7.77
C VAL A 130 -3.42 -9.66 -7.84
N GLN A 131 -2.29 -9.26 -8.42
CA GLN A 131 -1.07 -10.06 -8.46
C GLN A 131 -0.53 -10.33 -7.05
N SER A 132 -0.58 -9.33 -6.17
CA SER A 132 -0.19 -9.48 -4.76
C SER A 132 -1.04 -10.51 -4.02
N THR A 133 -2.36 -10.52 -4.27
CA THR A 133 -3.29 -11.51 -3.70
C THR A 133 -2.93 -12.93 -4.17
N ILE A 134 -2.71 -13.13 -5.46
CA ILE A 134 -2.34 -14.44 -6.03
C ILE A 134 -1.05 -14.94 -5.39
N CYS A 135 0.00 -14.12 -5.37
CA CYS A 135 1.28 -14.48 -4.78
C CYS A 135 1.18 -14.85 -3.29
N GLY A 136 0.39 -14.10 -2.53
CA GLY A 136 0.19 -14.40 -1.11
C GLY A 136 -0.63 -15.68 -0.87
N LEU A 137 -1.58 -16.01 -1.74
CA LEU A 137 -2.35 -17.26 -1.67
C LEU A 137 -1.46 -18.46 -2.00
N GLU A 138 -0.73 -18.41 -3.12
CA GLU A 138 0.20 -19.48 -3.52
C GLU A 138 1.27 -19.74 -2.45
N ALA A 139 1.84 -18.68 -1.86
CA ALA A 139 2.81 -18.83 -0.78
C ALA A 139 2.20 -19.64 0.39
N ARG A 140 0.95 -19.38 0.77
CA ARG A 140 0.26 -20.13 1.83
C ARG A 140 -0.06 -21.57 1.45
N GLU A 141 -0.48 -21.81 0.22
CA GLU A 141 -0.71 -23.14 -0.33
C GLU A 141 0.55 -24.00 -0.30
N GLU A 142 1.71 -23.40 -0.58
CA GLU A 142 3.04 -24.02 -0.48
C GLU A 142 3.59 -24.07 0.96
N GLY A 143 2.80 -23.64 1.94
CA GLY A 143 3.16 -23.67 3.35
C GLY A 143 4.13 -22.59 3.82
N PHE A 144 4.22 -21.47 3.10
CA PHE A 144 5.02 -20.31 3.47
C PHE A 144 4.15 -19.19 4.05
N ASP A 145 4.78 -18.28 4.76
CA ASP A 145 4.09 -17.19 5.45
C ASP A 145 3.90 -15.96 4.55
N GLU A 146 4.80 -15.74 3.57
CA GLU A 146 4.77 -14.59 2.69
C GLU A 146 5.41 -14.89 1.32
N GLY A 147 5.00 -14.11 0.29
CA GLY A 147 5.57 -14.18 -1.04
C GLY A 147 6.66 -13.12 -1.29
N ILE A 148 7.52 -13.39 -2.26
CA ILE A 148 8.49 -12.43 -2.79
C ILE A 148 8.36 -12.44 -4.31
N PHE A 149 8.18 -11.26 -4.90
CA PHE A 149 8.25 -11.08 -6.34
C PHE A 149 9.66 -10.84 -6.82
N LEU A 150 9.97 -11.45 -7.95
CA LEU A 150 11.07 -10.99 -8.79
C LEU A 150 10.53 -10.07 -9.90
N ASN A 151 11.38 -9.17 -10.38
CA ASN A 151 11.09 -8.39 -11.58
C ASN A 151 11.31 -9.22 -12.86
N MET A 152 11.13 -8.62 -14.03
CA MET A 152 11.30 -9.31 -15.32
C MET A 152 12.73 -9.79 -15.58
N GLU A 153 13.74 -9.16 -14.97
CA GLU A 153 15.15 -9.52 -15.06
C GLU A 153 15.59 -10.55 -14.00
N GLY A 154 14.66 -11.05 -13.19
CA GLY A 154 14.92 -12.04 -12.14
C GLY A 154 15.54 -11.45 -10.86
N ARG A 155 15.58 -10.14 -10.71
CA ARG A 155 16.03 -9.48 -9.47
C ARG A 155 14.87 -9.33 -8.50
N VAL A 156 15.17 -9.27 -7.20
CA VAL A 156 14.16 -9.07 -6.15
C VAL A 156 13.44 -7.73 -6.35
N ALA A 157 12.12 -7.76 -6.45
CA ALA A 157 11.26 -6.59 -6.51
C ALA A 157 10.74 -6.21 -5.11
N GLU A 158 9.67 -6.84 -4.66
CA GLU A 158 9.03 -6.55 -3.37
C GLU A 158 8.20 -7.74 -2.89
N GLY A 159 7.68 -7.70 -1.67
CA GLY A 159 6.62 -8.60 -1.23
C GLY A 159 5.25 -8.14 -1.72
N PRO A 160 4.17 -8.92 -1.49
CA PRO A 160 2.80 -8.58 -1.88
C PRO A 160 2.30 -7.23 -1.38
N GLY A 161 2.74 -6.80 -0.23
CA GLY A 161 2.37 -5.51 0.38
C GLY A 161 3.53 -4.80 1.09
N GLN A 162 4.78 -5.25 0.91
CA GLN A 162 5.96 -4.78 1.66
C GLN A 162 7.14 -4.53 0.74
N ASN A 163 7.96 -3.54 1.09
CA ASN A 163 9.30 -3.42 0.54
C ASN A 163 10.26 -4.38 1.25
N ILE A 164 11.35 -4.73 0.58
CA ILE A 164 12.37 -5.64 1.09
C ILE A 164 13.64 -4.87 1.36
N PHE A 165 14.22 -5.11 2.52
CA PHE A 165 15.55 -4.67 2.91
C PHE A 165 16.42 -5.88 3.21
N ILE A 166 17.68 -5.80 2.86
CA ILE A 166 18.68 -6.78 3.24
C ILE A 166 19.80 -6.09 4.03
N VAL A 167 20.32 -6.79 5.02
CA VAL A 167 21.50 -6.34 5.77
C VAL A 167 22.74 -6.99 5.15
N LYS A 168 23.67 -6.17 4.65
CA LYS A 168 24.94 -6.62 4.08
C LYS A 168 26.09 -6.00 4.87
N GLY A 169 26.66 -6.76 5.77
CA GLY A 169 27.60 -6.22 6.75
C GLY A 169 26.91 -5.23 7.68
N HIS A 170 27.30 -3.97 7.60
CA HIS A 170 26.70 -2.87 8.38
C HIS A 170 25.81 -1.95 7.52
N THR A 171 25.49 -2.37 6.30
CA THR A 171 24.71 -1.57 5.36
C THR A 171 23.32 -2.16 5.18
N LEU A 172 22.29 -1.32 5.30
CA LEU A 172 20.92 -1.64 4.95
C LEU A 172 20.71 -1.32 3.46
N VAL A 173 20.34 -2.32 2.67
CA VAL A 173 20.17 -2.20 1.22
C VAL A 173 18.74 -2.48 0.83
N THR A 174 18.15 -1.64 -0.01
CA THR A 174 16.83 -1.85 -0.61
C THR A 174 16.85 -1.39 -2.07
N ASN A 175 15.90 -1.88 -2.83
CA ASN A 175 15.69 -1.50 -4.22
C ASN A 175 14.64 -0.36 -4.32
N GLY A 176 14.31 0.07 -5.53
CA GLY A 176 13.34 1.12 -5.81
C GLY A 176 12.45 0.80 -7.02
N ARG A 177 11.77 1.81 -7.50
CA ARG A 177 10.76 1.70 -8.58
C ARG A 177 11.28 1.09 -9.88
N LEU A 178 12.57 1.26 -10.22
CA LEU A 178 13.14 0.67 -11.42
C LEU A 178 13.23 -0.85 -11.33
N GLU A 179 13.21 -1.41 -10.14
CA GLU A 179 13.09 -2.84 -9.90
C GLU A 179 11.63 -3.29 -9.73
N SER A 180 10.67 -2.49 -10.21
CA SER A 180 9.23 -2.77 -10.14
C SER A 180 8.67 -2.78 -8.70
N ALA A 181 9.32 -2.12 -7.75
CA ALA A 181 8.84 -1.96 -6.39
C ALA A 181 8.13 -0.62 -6.19
N LEU A 182 7.04 -0.62 -5.43
CA LEU A 182 6.42 0.60 -4.94
C LEU A 182 7.35 1.29 -3.94
N GLU A 183 7.59 2.58 -4.10
CA GLU A 183 8.33 3.38 -3.10
C GLU A 183 7.45 3.58 -1.86
N GLY A 184 7.59 2.66 -0.90
CA GLY A 184 6.82 2.68 0.34
C GLY A 184 7.17 3.89 1.20
N ILE A 185 6.19 4.50 1.84
CA ILE A 185 6.41 5.65 2.73
C ILE A 185 7.27 5.24 3.93
N THR A 186 7.01 4.08 4.53
CA THR A 186 7.89 3.51 5.56
C THR A 186 9.31 3.26 5.03
N ARG A 187 9.44 2.76 3.79
CA ARG A 187 10.74 2.59 3.14
C ARG A 187 11.49 3.92 3.04
N THR A 188 10.82 4.96 2.55
CA THR A 188 11.42 6.31 2.42
C THR A 188 11.85 6.84 3.78
N SER A 189 11.00 6.76 4.79
CA SER A 189 11.35 7.19 6.15
C SER A 189 12.56 6.47 6.74
N LEU A 190 12.73 5.15 6.44
CA LEU A 190 13.91 4.39 6.89
C LEU A 190 15.18 4.79 6.17
N LEU A 191 15.10 5.34 4.96
CA LEU A 191 16.27 5.82 4.21
C LEU A 191 16.70 7.24 4.63
N GLU A 192 15.85 7.96 5.36
CA GLU A 192 16.12 9.31 5.86
C GLU A 192 16.75 9.30 7.27
N ILE A 193 16.69 8.17 7.98
CA ILE A 193 17.29 7.94 9.30
C ILE A 193 18.75 7.46 9.17
#